data_6b6051029159d4ac3148ea3e86d6244c
#
_entry.id   6b6051029159d4ac3148ea3e86d6244c
#
_cell.length_a   1.000
_cell.length_b   1.000
_cell.length_c   1.000
_cell.angle_alpha   90.00
_cell.angle_beta   90.00
_cell.angle_gamma   90.00
#
_symmetry.space_group_name_H-M   'P 1'
#
loop_
_entity.id
_entity.type
_entity.pdbx_description
1 polymer ?
#
loop_
_entity_poly.entity_id
_entity_poly.type
_entity_poly.pdbx_seq_one_letter_code
_entity_poly.pdbx_strand_id
1 'polypeptide(L)'
;EWLVRQEIKVECPKEANAKALDILNKGVDSLSFHVKAKELNAEYIETLLKDICAECVELNFSICQGHVVELAELLVAYFQKDYDLTKLQGSINYDYFNKMLAKGKEKGDMVATAKALLEATASLPKYRVLNVNALTLNNAGSYIFQELGYALAWGNEYMNQLVDAGLPAAMVAKKIKFNFGISSNYFLEIAKFRAARMLWANIVASYSPECLRDCDNKGKDNECRCAAKMKIHAETSSFNLTLFDAHVNLLRTQTEAMSAALAGVDSMTVTPFDKTYDAPNEFSERMARNQQLLLKEESHFDKVIDPAAGSYYIENLTVSIAKQAWDLFLAVEEDGGFYASVK
;
A
#
# COMPACT_ATOMS: atom_id res chain seq x y z
N GLU A 1 -9.32 4.92 -11.88
CA GLU A 1 -9.78 3.56 -11.53
C GLU A 1 -8.90 2.99 -10.44
N TRP A 2 -9.48 2.33 -9.43
CA TRP A 2 -8.73 1.61 -8.38
C TRP A 2 -8.93 0.11 -8.53
N LEU A 3 -8.00 -0.67 -7.96
CA LEU A 3 -8.13 -2.13 -7.88
C LEU A 3 -8.89 -2.52 -6.60
N VAL A 4 -9.89 -3.39 -6.77
CA VAL A 4 -10.68 -3.97 -5.67
C VAL A 4 -9.85 -5.07 -5.03
N ARG A 5 -9.29 -4.81 -3.82
CA ARG A 5 -8.44 -5.77 -3.13
C ARG A 5 -9.20 -6.51 -2.04
N GLN A 6 -8.93 -7.80 -1.94
CA GLN A 6 -9.35 -8.62 -0.81
C GLN A 6 -8.17 -9.39 -0.21
N GLU A 7 -8.13 -9.47 1.11
CA GLU A 7 -7.10 -10.19 1.85
C GLU A 7 -7.48 -11.65 2.08
N ILE A 8 -6.49 -12.54 2.00
CA ILE A 8 -6.61 -13.97 2.28
C ILE A 8 -5.53 -14.37 3.27
N LYS A 9 -5.92 -14.81 4.45
CA LYS A 9 -5.00 -15.50 5.38
C LYS A 9 -4.79 -16.91 4.89
N VAL A 10 -3.55 -17.26 4.58
CA VAL A 10 -3.20 -18.58 4.07
C VAL A 10 -2.97 -19.52 5.25
N GLU A 11 -4.01 -20.27 5.62
CA GLU A 11 -3.90 -21.37 6.58
C GLU A 11 -3.47 -22.66 5.87
N CYS A 12 -4.07 -22.93 4.72
CA CYS A 12 -3.73 -24.00 3.77
C CYS A 12 -3.65 -23.44 2.36
N PRO A 13 -2.57 -23.66 1.59
CA PRO A 13 -2.42 -23.08 0.23
C PRO A 13 -3.54 -23.51 -0.72
N LYS A 14 -4.01 -24.73 -0.64
CA LYS A 14 -5.09 -25.26 -1.51
C LYS A 14 -6.42 -24.55 -1.26
N GLU A 15 -6.79 -24.34 0.01
CA GLU A 15 -8.03 -23.65 0.39
C GLU A 15 -7.94 -22.16 0.05
N ALA A 16 -6.79 -21.54 0.29
CA ALA A 16 -6.55 -20.14 -0.06
C ALA A 16 -6.60 -19.93 -1.58
N ASN A 17 -6.08 -20.84 -2.38
CA ASN A 17 -6.21 -20.83 -3.83
C ASN A 17 -7.66 -20.94 -4.28
N ALA A 18 -8.42 -21.90 -3.75
CA ALA A 18 -9.84 -22.06 -4.08
C ALA A 18 -10.64 -20.79 -3.74
N LYS A 19 -10.38 -20.17 -2.57
CA LYS A 19 -10.97 -18.88 -2.20
C LYS A 19 -10.55 -17.77 -3.15
N ALA A 20 -9.27 -17.70 -3.55
CA ALA A 20 -8.77 -16.69 -4.47
C ALA A 20 -9.48 -16.77 -5.82
N LEU A 21 -9.59 -17.96 -6.41
CA LEU A 21 -10.30 -18.17 -7.67
C LEU A 21 -11.79 -17.81 -7.59
N ASP A 22 -12.44 -18.14 -6.48
CA ASP A 22 -13.85 -17.78 -6.24
C ASP A 22 -14.06 -16.26 -6.18
N ILE A 23 -13.23 -15.54 -5.43
CA ILE A 23 -13.40 -14.08 -5.28
C ILE A 23 -12.96 -13.30 -6.53
N LEU A 24 -11.99 -13.81 -7.32
CA LEU A 24 -11.65 -13.23 -8.63
C LEU A 24 -12.85 -13.29 -9.58
N ASN A 25 -13.59 -14.40 -9.59
CA ASN A 25 -14.82 -14.52 -10.37
C ASN A 25 -15.97 -13.61 -9.86
N LYS A 26 -15.81 -13.03 -8.68
CA LYS A 26 -16.78 -12.13 -8.03
C LYS A 26 -16.36 -10.65 -8.08
N GLY A 27 -15.42 -10.27 -8.97
CA GLY A 27 -15.03 -8.89 -9.25
C GLY A 27 -13.87 -8.35 -8.42
N VAL A 28 -13.10 -9.21 -7.73
CA VAL A 28 -11.80 -8.83 -7.15
C VAL A 28 -10.75 -8.85 -8.26
N ASP A 29 -9.90 -7.82 -8.30
CA ASP A 29 -8.82 -7.69 -9.28
C ASP A 29 -7.44 -7.49 -8.63
N SER A 30 -7.39 -7.47 -7.29
CA SER A 30 -6.17 -7.44 -6.49
C SER A 30 -6.28 -8.41 -5.30
N LEU A 31 -5.35 -9.34 -5.19
CA LEU A 31 -5.28 -10.29 -4.09
C LEU A 31 -4.16 -9.92 -3.11
N SER A 32 -4.41 -10.12 -1.81
CA SER A 32 -3.38 -9.97 -0.78
C SER A 32 -3.29 -11.25 0.06
N PHE A 33 -2.19 -11.98 -0.07
CA PHE A 33 -1.95 -13.21 0.67
C PHE A 33 -1.09 -12.95 1.90
N HIS A 34 -1.60 -13.35 3.06
CA HIS A 34 -0.79 -13.41 4.28
C HIS A 34 -0.25 -14.84 4.46
N VAL A 35 1.02 -15.01 4.12
CA VAL A 35 1.69 -16.31 4.01
C VAL A 35 2.33 -16.71 5.34
N LYS A 36 2.22 -17.99 5.71
CA LYS A 36 2.91 -18.58 6.88
C LYS A 36 4.31 -19.06 6.48
N ALA A 37 5.32 -18.66 7.25
CA ALA A 37 6.72 -18.98 6.95
C ALA A 37 7.09 -20.46 7.14
N LYS A 38 6.37 -21.20 8.00
CA LYS A 38 6.77 -22.58 8.40
C LYS A 38 6.74 -23.62 7.27
N GLU A 39 5.92 -23.37 6.25
CA GLU A 39 5.66 -24.32 5.16
C GLU A 39 6.10 -23.76 3.80
N LEU A 40 6.81 -22.63 3.81
CA LEU A 40 7.20 -21.94 2.59
C LEU A 40 8.20 -22.77 1.77
N ASN A 41 7.80 -23.12 0.55
CA ASN A 41 8.63 -23.80 -0.45
C ASN A 41 8.02 -23.64 -1.85
N ALA A 42 8.66 -24.16 -2.88
CA ALA A 42 8.20 -24.03 -4.27
C ALA A 42 6.81 -24.66 -4.51
N GLU A 43 6.54 -25.84 -3.94
CA GLU A 43 5.23 -26.53 -4.05
C GLU A 43 4.11 -25.71 -3.39
N TYR A 44 4.40 -25.05 -2.27
CA TYR A 44 3.47 -24.14 -1.60
C TYR A 44 3.05 -23.00 -2.53
N ILE A 45 4.01 -22.35 -3.20
CA ILE A 45 3.74 -21.26 -4.13
C ILE A 45 2.98 -21.75 -5.36
N GLU A 46 3.38 -22.89 -5.93
CA GLU A 46 2.69 -23.51 -7.07
C GLU A 46 1.23 -23.85 -6.73
N THR A 47 0.99 -24.40 -5.55
CA THR A 47 -0.37 -24.72 -5.07
C THR A 47 -1.19 -23.46 -4.82
N LEU A 48 -0.60 -22.44 -4.19
CA LEU A 48 -1.28 -21.19 -3.85
C LEU A 48 -1.70 -20.40 -5.10
N LEU A 49 -0.85 -20.36 -6.12
CA LEU A 49 -1.05 -19.54 -7.31
C LEU A 49 -1.58 -20.33 -8.52
N LYS A 50 -1.91 -21.60 -8.34
CA LYS A 50 -2.43 -22.45 -9.40
C LYS A 50 -3.65 -21.81 -10.08
N ASP A 51 -3.65 -21.80 -11.42
CA ASP A 51 -4.73 -21.30 -12.26
C ASP A 51 -5.07 -19.79 -12.08
N ILE A 52 -4.23 -19.03 -11.36
CA ILE A 52 -4.36 -17.57 -11.25
C ILE A 52 -3.53 -16.91 -12.35
N CYS A 53 -4.18 -16.14 -13.23
CA CYS A 53 -3.48 -15.35 -14.25
C CYS A 53 -2.73 -14.17 -13.61
N ALA A 54 -1.44 -14.35 -13.32
CA ALA A 54 -0.63 -13.33 -12.65
C ALA A 54 -0.45 -12.02 -13.45
N GLU A 55 -0.60 -12.07 -14.78
CA GLU A 55 -0.57 -10.87 -15.63
C GLU A 55 -1.86 -10.04 -15.57
N CYS A 56 -2.98 -10.65 -15.16
CA CYS A 56 -4.30 -10.05 -15.11
C CYS A 56 -4.67 -9.54 -13.71
N VAL A 57 -4.02 -10.04 -12.67
CA VAL A 57 -4.35 -9.79 -11.27
C VAL A 57 -3.16 -9.17 -10.54
N GLU A 58 -3.41 -8.13 -9.74
CA GLU A 58 -2.38 -7.61 -8.85
C GLU A 58 -2.18 -8.55 -7.66
N LEU A 59 -0.98 -9.10 -7.49
CA LEU A 59 -0.67 -10.08 -6.45
C LEU A 59 0.20 -9.46 -5.36
N ASN A 60 -0.31 -9.42 -4.15
CA ASN A 60 0.37 -8.85 -2.99
C ASN A 60 0.62 -9.93 -1.93
N PHE A 61 1.79 -9.88 -1.32
CA PHE A 61 2.19 -10.88 -0.34
C PHE A 61 2.72 -10.22 0.93
N SER A 62 2.37 -10.80 2.05
CA SER A 62 2.95 -10.45 3.36
C SER A 62 3.38 -11.72 4.09
N ILE A 63 4.54 -11.65 4.73
CA ILE A 63 5.14 -12.75 5.50
C ILE A 63 5.93 -12.19 6.67
N CYS A 64 6.34 -13.03 7.61
CA CYS A 64 7.27 -12.64 8.65
C CYS A 64 8.58 -12.10 8.03
N GLN A 65 9.06 -10.95 8.52
CA GLN A 65 10.19 -10.20 7.93
C GLN A 65 11.46 -11.03 7.66
N GLY A 66 11.74 -12.05 8.47
CA GLY A 66 12.90 -12.92 8.27
C GLY A 66 12.82 -13.85 7.06
N HIS A 67 11.70 -13.91 6.37
CA HIS A 67 11.45 -14.78 5.21
C HIS A 67 11.04 -14.01 3.95
N VAL A 68 11.14 -12.68 3.94
CA VAL A 68 10.70 -11.87 2.79
C VAL A 68 11.56 -12.09 1.55
N VAL A 69 12.86 -12.30 1.72
CA VAL A 69 13.80 -12.56 0.60
C VAL A 69 13.54 -13.94 0.03
N GLU A 70 13.42 -14.96 0.88
CA GLU A 70 13.08 -16.33 0.48
C GLU A 70 11.75 -16.38 -0.30
N LEU A 71 10.72 -15.68 0.20
CA LEU A 71 9.45 -15.57 -0.52
C LEU A 71 9.64 -14.89 -1.89
N ALA A 72 10.43 -13.83 -1.98
CA ALA A 72 10.67 -13.12 -3.23
C ALA A 72 11.37 -14.03 -4.26
N GLU A 73 12.38 -14.78 -3.84
CA GLU A 73 13.11 -15.73 -4.69
C GLU A 73 12.17 -16.84 -5.23
N LEU A 74 11.34 -17.41 -4.37
CA LEU A 74 10.36 -18.43 -4.76
C LEU A 74 9.29 -17.88 -5.72
N LEU A 75 8.81 -16.67 -5.50
CA LEU A 75 7.85 -16.03 -6.40
C LEU A 75 8.47 -15.73 -7.76
N VAL A 76 9.69 -15.20 -7.80
CA VAL A 76 10.39 -14.93 -9.06
C VAL A 76 10.64 -16.24 -9.81
N ALA A 77 11.10 -17.29 -9.13
CA ALA A 77 11.29 -18.62 -9.73
C ALA A 77 9.99 -19.22 -10.29
N TYR A 78 8.87 -19.00 -9.62
CA TYR A 78 7.55 -19.41 -10.11
C TYR A 78 7.14 -18.61 -11.36
N PHE A 79 7.21 -17.29 -11.29
CA PHE A 79 6.76 -16.43 -12.40
C PHE A 79 7.62 -16.55 -13.65
N GLN A 80 8.92 -16.82 -13.51
CA GLN A 80 9.83 -17.01 -14.64
C GLN A 80 9.47 -18.20 -15.55
N LYS A 81 8.67 -19.15 -15.05
CA LYS A 81 8.30 -20.34 -15.82
C LYS A 81 7.35 -20.01 -16.98
N ASP A 82 6.33 -19.17 -16.72
CA ASP A 82 5.18 -19.05 -17.61
C ASP A 82 4.70 -17.61 -17.86
N TYR A 83 5.32 -16.59 -17.24
CA TYR A 83 4.81 -15.21 -17.29
C TYR A 83 5.85 -14.20 -17.80
N ASP A 84 5.37 -13.14 -18.44
CA ASP A 84 6.16 -11.95 -18.74
C ASP A 84 6.33 -11.10 -17.47
N LEU A 85 7.51 -11.17 -16.86
CA LEU A 85 7.82 -10.49 -15.60
C LEU A 85 7.62 -8.96 -15.65
N THR A 86 7.70 -8.36 -16.84
CA THR A 86 7.53 -6.91 -17.03
C THR A 86 6.07 -6.45 -16.91
N LYS A 87 5.12 -7.38 -17.07
CA LYS A 87 3.69 -7.12 -16.94
C LYS A 87 3.18 -7.29 -15.52
N LEU A 88 3.83 -8.13 -14.73
CA LEU A 88 3.37 -8.50 -13.40
C LEU A 88 3.33 -7.30 -12.45
N GLN A 89 2.24 -7.15 -11.73
CA GLN A 89 2.01 -6.09 -10.75
C GLN A 89 1.72 -6.67 -9.38
N GLY A 90 2.25 -6.03 -8.35
CA GLY A 90 2.01 -6.48 -6.99
C GLY A 90 2.96 -5.89 -5.98
N SER A 91 3.01 -6.54 -4.82
CA SER A 91 3.93 -6.15 -3.77
C SER A 91 4.34 -7.34 -2.90
N ILE A 92 5.53 -7.23 -2.33
CA ILE A 92 5.98 -8.05 -1.21
C ILE A 92 6.19 -7.09 -0.05
N ASN A 93 5.33 -7.16 0.96
CA ASN A 93 5.26 -6.14 2.00
C ASN A 93 6.38 -6.31 3.02
N TYR A 94 7.55 -5.73 2.74
CA TYR A 94 8.60 -5.57 3.73
C TYR A 94 8.44 -4.23 4.43
N ASP A 95 8.12 -4.28 5.72
CA ASP A 95 7.94 -3.10 6.55
C ASP A 95 8.72 -3.24 7.86
N TYR A 96 9.93 -2.67 7.87
CA TYR A 96 10.83 -2.74 9.01
C TYR A 96 10.28 -1.97 10.22
N PHE A 97 9.82 -0.75 9.99
CA PHE A 97 9.44 0.18 11.06
C PHE A 97 8.09 -0.15 11.68
N ASN A 98 7.16 -0.75 10.94
CA ASN A 98 5.85 -1.10 11.49
C ASN A 98 5.94 -2.03 12.70
N LYS A 99 6.92 -2.92 12.69
CA LYS A 99 7.13 -3.84 13.81
C LYS A 99 7.74 -3.14 15.02
N MET A 100 8.58 -2.14 14.80
CA MET A 100 9.12 -1.29 15.86
C MET A 100 7.99 -0.49 16.51
N LEU A 101 7.14 0.16 15.71
CA LEU A 101 5.98 0.90 16.18
C LEU A 101 5.00 0.03 16.97
N ALA A 102 4.65 -1.14 16.43
CA ALA A 102 3.62 -1.99 17.04
C ALA A 102 4.12 -2.80 18.26
N LYS A 103 5.40 -3.13 18.35
CA LYS A 103 5.96 -4.08 19.33
C LYS A 103 7.20 -3.60 20.07
N GLY A 104 7.71 -2.41 19.76
CA GLY A 104 8.94 -1.89 20.36
C GLY A 104 10.17 -2.77 20.10
N LYS A 105 10.20 -3.55 19.00
CA LYS A 105 11.26 -4.51 18.73
C LYS A 105 11.92 -4.27 17.39
N GLU A 106 13.19 -4.03 17.41
CA GLU A 106 14.04 -4.12 16.22
C GLU A 106 14.32 -5.58 15.87
N LYS A 107 14.38 -5.90 14.58
CA LYS A 107 14.75 -7.23 14.12
C LYS A 107 15.48 -7.18 12.78
N GLY A 108 16.76 -7.53 12.82
CA GLY A 108 17.60 -7.62 11.63
C GLY A 108 18.15 -6.28 11.16
N ASP A 109 18.89 -6.31 10.05
CA ASP A 109 19.45 -5.15 9.37
C ASP A 109 18.50 -4.73 8.24
N MET A 110 17.93 -3.53 8.33
CA MET A 110 16.99 -2.98 7.35
C MET A 110 17.65 -2.82 5.98
N VAL A 111 18.85 -2.25 5.93
CA VAL A 111 19.56 -1.95 4.67
C VAL A 111 19.97 -3.25 3.97
N ALA A 112 20.54 -4.20 4.70
CA ALA A 112 20.94 -5.47 4.14
C ALA A 112 19.74 -6.26 3.59
N THR A 113 18.64 -6.33 4.36
CA THR A 113 17.43 -7.03 3.92
C THR A 113 16.78 -6.35 2.72
N ALA A 114 16.67 -5.01 2.73
CA ALA A 114 16.11 -4.25 1.62
C ALA A 114 16.93 -4.42 0.33
N LYS A 115 18.27 -4.39 0.41
CA LYS A 115 19.16 -4.66 -0.73
C LYS A 115 18.94 -6.05 -1.31
N ALA A 116 18.98 -7.07 -0.48
CA ALA A 116 18.73 -8.46 -0.91
C ALA A 116 17.35 -8.62 -1.57
N LEU A 117 16.31 -7.98 -1.01
CA LEU A 117 14.97 -8.01 -1.57
C LEU A 117 14.86 -7.27 -2.91
N LEU A 118 15.54 -6.14 -3.05
CA LEU A 118 15.61 -5.38 -4.31
C LEU A 118 16.36 -6.16 -5.40
N GLU A 119 17.43 -6.86 -5.04
CA GLU A 119 18.17 -7.75 -5.95
C GLU A 119 17.31 -8.94 -6.37
N ALA A 120 16.69 -9.64 -5.43
CA ALA A 120 15.81 -10.78 -5.71
C ALA A 120 14.64 -10.40 -6.64
N THR A 121 14.12 -9.17 -6.54
CA THR A 121 13.00 -8.67 -7.34
C THR A 121 13.40 -7.75 -8.50
N ALA A 122 14.66 -7.73 -8.89
CA ALA A 122 15.15 -6.88 -9.98
C ALA A 122 14.44 -7.13 -11.32
N SER A 123 14.06 -8.37 -11.58
CA SER A 123 13.33 -8.81 -12.77
C SER A 123 11.84 -8.41 -12.77
N LEU A 124 11.31 -7.93 -11.63
CA LEU A 124 9.91 -7.51 -11.44
C LEU A 124 9.80 -5.98 -11.31
N PRO A 125 9.86 -5.21 -12.43
CA PRO A 125 9.96 -3.75 -12.38
C PRO A 125 8.76 -3.05 -11.74
N LYS A 126 7.57 -3.66 -11.81
CA LYS A 126 6.33 -3.09 -11.28
C LYS A 126 5.97 -3.58 -9.87
N TYR A 127 6.75 -4.51 -9.30
CA TYR A 127 6.58 -4.93 -7.91
C TYR A 127 7.11 -3.88 -6.93
N ARG A 128 6.34 -3.63 -5.88
CA ARG A 128 6.73 -2.78 -4.75
C ARG A 128 7.16 -3.67 -3.58
N VAL A 129 8.29 -3.36 -2.98
CA VAL A 129 8.85 -4.24 -1.94
C VAL A 129 9.18 -3.52 -0.64
N LEU A 130 9.14 -2.20 -0.63
CA LEU A 130 9.28 -1.39 0.57
C LEU A 130 7.91 -0.83 0.94
N ASN A 131 7.42 -1.15 2.13
CA ASN A 131 6.09 -0.78 2.56
C ASN A 131 6.13 0.25 3.68
N VAL A 132 5.30 1.28 3.56
CA VAL A 132 5.00 2.27 4.60
C VAL A 132 3.58 2.00 5.08
N ASN A 133 3.42 1.35 6.22
CA ASN A 133 2.10 0.95 6.74
C ASN A 133 1.51 2.01 7.68
N ALA A 134 1.18 3.17 7.13
CA ALA A 134 0.57 4.27 7.87
C ALA A 134 -0.83 3.92 8.45
N LEU A 135 -1.48 2.87 7.93
CA LEU A 135 -2.71 2.32 8.51
C LEU A 135 -2.56 2.02 10.02
N THR A 136 -1.38 1.60 10.46
CA THR A 136 -1.10 1.35 11.90
C THR A 136 -1.28 2.62 12.72
N LEU A 137 -0.83 3.77 12.20
CA LEU A 137 -0.99 5.08 12.85
C LEU A 137 -2.46 5.53 12.84
N ASN A 138 -3.15 5.35 11.72
CA ASN A 138 -4.56 5.66 11.58
C ASN A 138 -5.42 4.86 12.56
N ASN A 139 -5.22 3.54 12.64
CA ASN A 139 -5.91 2.66 13.56
C ASN A 139 -5.56 2.92 15.04
N ALA A 140 -4.45 3.59 15.32
CA ALA A 140 -4.10 4.08 16.65
C ALA A 140 -4.73 5.45 17.00
N GLY A 141 -5.48 6.04 16.06
CA GLY A 141 -6.21 7.29 16.28
C GLY A 141 -5.41 8.56 15.96
N SER A 142 -4.38 8.48 15.10
CA SER A 142 -3.66 9.66 14.64
C SER A 142 -4.58 10.58 13.84
N TYR A 143 -4.37 11.91 13.97
CA TYR A 143 -5.01 12.87 13.09
C TYR A 143 -4.50 12.73 11.65
N ILE A 144 -5.29 13.18 10.69
CA ILE A 144 -5.01 13.05 9.25
C ILE A 144 -3.64 13.61 8.85
N PHE A 145 -3.29 14.79 9.35
CA PHE A 145 -1.98 15.41 9.07
C PHE A 145 -0.82 14.67 9.77
N GLN A 146 -1.08 14.02 10.93
CA GLN A 146 -0.09 13.21 11.63
C GLN A 146 0.19 11.91 10.88
N GLU A 147 -0.87 11.20 10.48
CA GLU A 147 -0.71 10.02 9.64
C GLU A 147 0.13 10.34 8.39
N LEU A 148 -0.21 11.45 7.71
CA LEU A 148 0.51 11.86 6.51
C LEU A 148 1.96 12.26 6.80
N GLY A 149 2.21 13.13 7.78
CA GLY A 149 3.54 13.60 8.12
C GLY A 149 4.49 12.47 8.52
N TYR A 150 4.04 11.57 9.37
CA TYR A 150 4.82 10.39 9.76
C TYR A 150 4.99 9.39 8.61
N ALA A 151 3.99 9.21 7.74
CA ALA A 151 4.15 8.35 6.57
C ALA A 151 5.21 8.88 5.59
N LEU A 152 5.26 10.21 5.40
CA LEU A 152 6.29 10.85 4.58
C LEU A 152 7.68 10.68 5.18
N ALA A 153 7.84 10.90 6.49
CA ALA A 153 9.10 10.67 7.19
C ALA A 153 9.54 9.19 7.12
N TRP A 154 8.60 8.28 7.25
CA TRP A 154 8.84 6.84 7.11
C TRP A 154 9.33 6.47 5.70
N GLY A 155 8.67 6.98 4.67
CA GLY A 155 9.11 6.80 3.28
C GLY A 155 10.47 7.44 3.01
N ASN A 156 10.72 8.65 3.56
CA ASN A 156 11.99 9.35 3.47
C ASN A 156 13.12 8.60 4.17
N GLU A 157 12.87 7.94 5.29
CA GLU A 157 13.85 7.10 5.97
C GLU A 157 14.36 5.95 5.08
N TYR A 158 13.47 5.28 4.33
CA TYR A 158 13.90 4.30 3.32
C TYR A 158 14.75 4.96 2.23
N MET A 159 14.35 6.14 1.75
CA MET A 159 15.12 6.87 0.74
C MET A 159 16.52 7.20 1.26
N ASN A 160 16.64 7.83 2.44
CA ASN A 160 17.90 8.23 3.04
C ASN A 160 18.85 7.04 3.19
N GLN A 161 18.43 6.01 3.92
CA GLN A 161 19.32 4.89 4.26
C GLN A 161 19.75 4.08 3.02
N LEU A 162 18.87 3.91 2.05
CA LEU A 162 19.19 3.11 0.86
C LEU A 162 19.99 3.90 -0.18
N VAL A 163 19.77 5.20 -0.31
CA VAL A 163 20.56 6.07 -1.18
C VAL A 163 21.97 6.25 -0.59
N ASP A 164 22.10 6.46 0.71
CA ASP A 164 23.39 6.50 1.41
C ASP A 164 24.15 5.18 1.29
N ALA A 165 23.44 4.08 1.21
CA ALA A 165 24.00 2.75 0.94
C ALA A 165 24.37 2.51 -0.54
N GLY A 166 24.25 3.53 -1.41
CA GLY A 166 24.68 3.53 -2.80
C GLY A 166 23.63 3.08 -3.82
N LEU A 167 22.36 2.98 -3.44
CA LEU A 167 21.30 2.63 -4.38
C LEU A 167 20.75 3.87 -5.12
N PRO A 168 20.41 3.77 -6.42
CA PRO A 168 19.84 4.89 -7.17
C PRO A 168 18.50 5.34 -6.61
N ALA A 169 18.34 6.63 -6.34
CA ALA A 169 17.12 7.21 -5.76
C ALA A 169 15.85 6.87 -6.56
N ALA A 170 15.92 6.92 -7.89
CA ALA A 170 14.80 6.57 -8.77
C ALA A 170 14.37 5.10 -8.62
N MET A 171 15.31 4.19 -8.36
CA MET A 171 15.00 2.78 -8.13
C MET A 171 14.32 2.60 -6.79
N VAL A 172 14.86 3.18 -5.72
CA VAL A 172 14.30 3.08 -4.36
C VAL A 172 12.88 3.65 -4.32
N ALA A 173 12.67 4.87 -4.80
CA ALA A 173 11.36 5.52 -4.82
C ALA A 173 10.29 4.70 -5.55
N LYS A 174 10.65 4.08 -6.69
CA LYS A 174 9.73 3.20 -7.44
C LYS A 174 9.38 1.91 -6.73
N LYS A 175 10.08 1.53 -5.68
CA LYS A 175 9.85 0.30 -4.92
C LYS A 175 9.10 0.53 -3.61
N ILE A 176 8.83 1.79 -3.25
CA ILE A 176 8.03 2.14 -2.07
C ILE A 176 6.53 2.13 -2.40
N LYS A 177 5.74 1.56 -1.50
CA LYS A 177 4.28 1.58 -1.49
C LYS A 177 3.79 2.12 -0.14
N PHE A 178 2.79 2.98 -0.19
CA PHE A 178 2.14 3.53 0.99
C PHE A 178 0.78 2.87 1.22
N ASN A 179 0.57 2.38 2.42
CA ASN A 179 -0.72 1.89 2.89
C ASN A 179 -1.29 2.90 3.88
N PHE A 180 -2.35 3.60 3.50
CA PHE A 180 -3.02 4.57 4.35
C PHE A 180 -4.34 4.02 4.89
N GLY A 181 -4.72 4.48 6.09
CA GLY A 181 -6.07 4.34 6.58
C GLY A 181 -7.03 5.34 5.93
N ILE A 182 -8.31 5.02 5.93
CA ILE A 182 -9.37 5.93 5.53
C ILE A 182 -10.27 6.12 6.75
N SER A 183 -10.30 7.33 7.28
CA SER A 183 -11.16 7.69 8.42
C SER A 183 -12.54 8.17 7.97
N SER A 184 -13.41 8.46 8.93
CA SER A 184 -14.78 8.95 8.67
C SER A 184 -14.85 10.39 8.15
N ASN A 185 -13.74 11.13 8.16
CA ASN A 185 -13.71 12.55 7.77
C ASN A 185 -13.61 12.71 6.24
N TYR A 186 -14.69 12.53 5.56
CA TYR A 186 -14.83 12.40 4.12
C TYR A 186 -14.00 13.37 3.27
N PHE A 187 -14.17 14.67 3.46
CA PHE A 187 -13.47 15.68 2.66
C PHE A 187 -12.00 15.83 3.05
N LEU A 188 -11.70 15.63 4.33
CA LEU A 188 -10.31 15.64 4.81
C LEU A 188 -9.51 14.47 4.24
N GLU A 189 -10.13 13.30 4.08
CA GLU A 189 -9.49 12.14 3.44
C GLU A 189 -9.18 12.40 1.97
N ILE A 190 -10.11 12.99 1.21
CA ILE A 190 -9.85 13.40 -0.18
C ILE A 190 -8.65 14.36 -0.23
N ALA A 191 -8.63 15.37 0.63
CA ALA A 191 -7.56 16.35 0.69
C ALA A 191 -6.22 15.73 1.13
N LYS A 192 -6.23 14.76 2.06
CA LYS A 192 -5.04 14.01 2.50
C LYS A 192 -4.32 13.34 1.33
N PHE A 193 -5.03 12.59 0.50
CA PHE A 193 -4.41 11.89 -0.62
C PHE A 193 -3.91 12.83 -1.71
N ARG A 194 -4.55 13.98 -1.91
CA ARG A 194 -4.05 15.04 -2.80
C ARG A 194 -2.75 15.64 -2.26
N ALA A 195 -2.73 16.01 -0.97
CA ALA A 195 -1.54 16.51 -0.27
C ALA A 195 -0.40 15.48 -0.28
N ALA A 196 -0.70 14.20 -0.04
CA ALA A 196 0.28 13.12 -0.01
C ALA A 196 1.08 13.02 -1.31
N ARG A 197 0.40 13.03 -2.46
CA ARG A 197 1.07 12.96 -3.76
C ARG A 197 1.96 14.16 -4.03
N MET A 198 1.49 15.35 -3.67
CA MET A 198 2.25 16.59 -3.86
C MET A 198 3.51 16.61 -2.99
N LEU A 199 3.38 16.31 -1.71
CA LEU A 199 4.50 16.34 -0.76
C LEU A 199 5.53 15.23 -1.07
N TRP A 200 5.06 14.04 -1.37
CA TRP A 200 5.96 12.94 -1.75
C TRP A 200 6.74 13.24 -3.02
N ALA A 201 6.10 13.85 -4.01
CA ALA A 201 6.79 14.27 -5.23
C ALA A 201 7.91 15.26 -4.94
N ASN A 202 7.71 16.21 -4.02
CA ASN A 202 8.73 17.16 -3.59
C ASN A 202 9.89 16.46 -2.86
N ILE A 203 9.57 15.51 -1.96
CA ILE A 203 10.61 14.74 -1.25
C ILE A 203 11.46 13.96 -2.26
N VAL A 204 10.84 13.22 -3.19
CA VAL A 204 11.60 12.45 -4.19
C VAL A 204 12.42 13.36 -5.10
N ALA A 205 11.89 14.52 -5.50
CA ALA A 205 12.60 15.49 -6.33
C ALA A 205 13.87 16.01 -5.66
N SER A 206 13.91 16.15 -4.31
CA SER A 206 15.11 16.60 -3.60
C SER A 206 16.30 15.64 -3.72
N TYR A 207 16.06 14.37 -4.01
CA TYR A 207 17.10 13.39 -4.31
C TYR A 207 17.61 13.44 -5.75
N SER A 208 17.09 14.32 -6.59
CA SER A 208 17.45 14.46 -8.01
C SER A 208 17.48 13.10 -8.75
N PRO A 209 16.37 12.34 -8.75
CA PRO A 209 16.36 10.99 -9.28
C PRO A 209 16.57 10.98 -10.78
N GLU A 210 17.59 10.26 -11.27
CA GLU A 210 17.87 10.12 -12.69
C GLU A 210 17.09 8.96 -13.33
N CYS A 211 16.68 9.13 -14.61
CA CYS A 211 16.06 8.05 -15.34
C CYS A 211 17.08 6.98 -15.72
N LEU A 212 16.88 5.77 -15.21
CA LEU A 212 17.73 4.59 -15.49
C LEU A 212 17.43 3.92 -16.85
N ARG A 213 16.35 4.31 -17.51
CA ARG A 213 15.89 3.77 -18.82
C ARG A 213 15.33 4.90 -19.66
N ASP A 214 15.18 4.66 -20.95
CA ASP A 214 14.39 5.56 -21.80
C ASP A 214 12.94 5.64 -21.29
N CYS A 215 12.52 6.86 -20.99
CA CYS A 215 11.24 7.15 -20.38
C CYS A 215 10.62 8.37 -21.08
N ASP A 216 9.38 8.24 -21.56
CA ASP A 216 8.65 9.31 -22.24
C ASP A 216 8.34 10.51 -21.32
N ASN A 217 8.46 10.33 -20.01
CA ASN A 217 8.19 11.34 -18.98
C ASN A 217 9.46 11.90 -18.34
N LYS A 218 10.56 11.98 -19.09
CA LYS A 218 11.79 12.63 -18.59
C LYS A 218 11.54 14.12 -18.34
N GLY A 219 11.98 14.60 -17.18
CA GLY A 219 12.06 16.03 -16.88
C GLY A 219 13.26 16.68 -17.57
N LYS A 220 13.47 17.97 -17.29
CA LYS A 220 14.73 18.65 -17.63
C LYS A 220 15.87 17.93 -16.91
N ASP A 221 17.06 17.94 -17.52
CA ASP A 221 18.28 17.35 -16.94
C ASP A 221 18.19 15.86 -16.60
N ASN A 222 17.42 15.09 -17.40
CA ASN A 222 17.22 13.63 -17.22
C ASN A 222 16.48 13.21 -15.93
N GLU A 223 15.79 14.14 -15.28
CA GLU A 223 15.02 13.87 -14.06
C GLU A 223 13.94 12.79 -14.28
N CYS A 224 13.86 11.84 -13.34
CA CYS A 224 12.88 10.76 -13.38
C CYS A 224 11.56 11.14 -12.70
N ARG A 225 10.66 11.84 -13.38
CA ARG A 225 9.34 12.21 -12.85
C ARG A 225 8.47 11.00 -12.50
N CYS A 226 8.69 9.85 -13.14
CA CYS A 226 7.97 8.61 -12.80
C CYS A 226 8.31 8.09 -11.41
N ALA A 227 9.51 8.40 -10.89
CA ALA A 227 9.90 8.00 -9.54
C ALA A 227 9.11 8.74 -8.46
N ALA A 228 8.67 9.96 -8.74
CA ALA A 228 7.90 10.79 -7.84
C ALA A 228 6.42 10.36 -7.69
N LYS A 229 5.94 9.42 -8.52
CA LYS A 229 4.56 8.93 -8.43
C LYS A 229 4.38 8.04 -7.21
N MET A 230 3.62 8.52 -6.23
CA MET A 230 3.27 7.76 -5.04
C MET A 230 2.34 6.61 -5.39
N LYS A 231 2.67 5.38 -4.99
CA LYS A 231 1.77 4.23 -5.08
C LYS A 231 1.01 4.09 -3.78
N ILE A 232 -0.32 4.22 -3.85
CA ILE A 232 -1.19 4.28 -2.69
C ILE A 232 -2.14 3.10 -2.65
N HIS A 233 -2.05 2.32 -1.58
CA HIS A 233 -3.12 1.42 -1.15
C HIS A 233 -3.85 2.05 0.01
N ALA A 234 -5.17 1.96 0.04
CA ALA A 234 -5.99 2.47 1.14
C ALA A 234 -6.85 1.37 1.75
N GLU A 235 -7.00 1.38 3.07
CA GLU A 235 -7.87 0.47 3.81
C GLU A 235 -8.77 1.27 4.74
N THR A 236 -10.06 0.94 4.79
CA THR A 236 -11.00 1.57 5.71
C THR A 236 -10.57 1.34 7.15
N SER A 237 -10.60 2.41 7.96
CA SER A 237 -10.08 2.42 9.32
C SER A 237 -10.92 1.54 10.25
N SER A 238 -10.26 0.73 11.07
CA SER A 238 -10.92 0.03 12.16
C SER A 238 -11.14 0.89 13.40
N PHE A 239 -10.49 2.06 13.49
CA PHE A 239 -10.64 2.99 14.62
C PHE A 239 -12.07 3.51 14.77
N ASN A 240 -12.78 3.71 13.66
CA ASN A 240 -14.14 4.25 13.65
C ASN A 240 -15.24 3.17 13.78
N LEU A 241 -14.87 1.88 13.72
CA LEU A 241 -15.82 0.78 13.83
C LEU A 241 -16.27 0.59 15.28
N THR A 242 -17.55 0.28 15.47
CA THR A 242 -18.16 0.07 16.78
C THR A 242 -18.58 -1.39 16.97
N LEU A 243 -18.62 -1.81 18.26
CA LEU A 243 -19.15 -3.12 18.65
C LEU A 243 -20.68 -3.12 18.74
N PHE A 244 -21.25 -1.98 19.13
CA PHE A 244 -22.68 -1.78 19.25
C PHE A 244 -23.28 -1.37 17.93
N ASP A 245 -24.40 -1.97 17.55
CA ASP A 245 -25.07 -1.76 16.25
C ASP A 245 -24.09 -1.92 15.09
N ALA A 246 -23.43 -3.06 15.06
CA ALA A 246 -22.28 -3.32 14.18
C ALA A 246 -22.64 -3.24 12.69
N HIS A 247 -23.91 -3.47 12.28
CA HIS A 247 -24.32 -3.32 10.90
C HIS A 247 -24.21 -1.88 10.39
N VAL A 248 -24.26 -0.88 11.26
CA VAL A 248 -24.00 0.53 10.90
C VAL A 248 -22.54 0.75 10.44
N ASN A 249 -21.63 -0.17 10.80
CA ASN A 249 -20.27 -0.14 10.26
C ASN A 249 -20.25 -0.27 8.71
N LEU A 250 -21.25 -0.91 8.09
CA LEU A 250 -21.39 -0.95 6.63
C LEU A 250 -21.57 0.46 6.04
N LEU A 251 -22.33 1.33 6.71
CA LEU A 251 -22.51 2.72 6.26
C LEU A 251 -21.22 3.53 6.44
N ARG A 252 -20.50 3.29 7.54
CA ARG A 252 -19.21 3.96 7.80
C ARG A 252 -18.19 3.59 6.74
N THR A 253 -17.96 2.30 6.54
CA THR A 253 -16.97 1.82 5.56
C THR A 253 -17.36 2.17 4.12
N GLN A 254 -18.67 2.31 3.80
CA GLN A 254 -19.10 2.78 2.49
C GLN A 254 -18.68 4.23 2.23
N THR A 255 -18.90 5.14 3.18
CA THR A 255 -18.50 6.54 3.03
C THR A 255 -16.99 6.72 3.04
N GLU A 256 -16.26 5.94 3.84
CA GLU A 256 -14.81 5.88 3.83
C GLU A 256 -14.29 5.43 2.46
N ALA A 257 -14.78 4.31 1.94
CA ALA A 257 -14.41 3.79 0.62
C ALA A 257 -14.73 4.80 -0.51
N MET A 258 -15.86 5.50 -0.41
CA MET A 258 -16.25 6.54 -1.36
C MET A 258 -15.24 7.70 -1.39
N SER A 259 -14.77 8.17 -0.24
CA SER A 259 -13.77 9.23 -0.16
C SER A 259 -12.44 8.82 -0.81
N ALA A 260 -11.98 7.58 -0.58
CA ALA A 260 -10.77 7.05 -1.18
C ALA A 260 -10.88 6.87 -2.71
N ALA A 261 -12.04 6.40 -3.19
CA ALA A 261 -12.31 6.26 -4.62
C ALA A 261 -12.21 7.62 -5.34
N LEU A 262 -12.87 8.67 -4.78
CA LEU A 262 -12.80 10.02 -5.32
C LEU A 262 -11.41 10.66 -5.22
N ALA A 263 -10.66 10.30 -4.19
CA ALA A 263 -9.26 10.72 -4.04
C ALA A 263 -8.29 9.99 -4.99
N GLY A 264 -8.78 8.99 -5.74
CA GLY A 264 -8.03 8.31 -6.78
C GLY A 264 -6.90 7.42 -6.25
N VAL A 265 -7.13 6.63 -5.19
CA VAL A 265 -6.17 5.64 -4.71
C VAL A 265 -5.95 4.53 -5.76
N ASP A 266 -4.79 3.86 -5.73
CA ASP A 266 -4.45 2.83 -6.72
C ASP A 266 -5.15 1.49 -6.44
N SER A 267 -5.35 1.18 -5.17
CA SER A 267 -6.08 -0.02 -4.73
C SER A 267 -6.71 0.21 -3.36
N MET A 268 -7.77 -0.52 -3.05
CA MET A 268 -8.50 -0.35 -1.81
C MET A 268 -8.94 -1.69 -1.23
N THR A 269 -8.88 -1.78 0.10
CA THR A 269 -9.50 -2.85 0.89
C THR A 269 -10.56 -2.24 1.79
N VAL A 270 -11.77 -2.77 1.74
CA VAL A 270 -12.84 -2.43 2.69
C VAL A 270 -12.84 -3.46 3.81
N THR A 271 -12.77 -2.98 5.05
CA THR A 271 -12.80 -3.82 6.23
C THR A 271 -14.21 -4.37 6.44
N PRO A 272 -14.39 -5.69 6.60
CA PRO A 272 -15.67 -6.29 6.96
C PRO A 272 -16.24 -5.70 8.26
N PHE A 273 -17.55 -5.49 8.30
CA PHE A 273 -18.24 -4.78 9.39
C PHE A 273 -18.14 -5.47 10.75
N ASP A 274 -17.90 -6.78 10.77
CA ASP A 274 -17.79 -7.63 11.93
C ASP A 274 -16.37 -7.82 12.47
N LYS A 275 -15.35 -7.32 11.76
CA LYS A 275 -13.90 -7.50 12.10
C LYS A 275 -13.53 -7.09 13.52
N THR A 276 -14.30 -6.21 14.16
CA THR A 276 -14.02 -5.72 15.51
C THR A 276 -14.43 -6.68 16.62
N TYR A 277 -15.32 -7.64 16.37
CA TYR A 277 -15.87 -8.54 17.37
C TYR A 277 -15.90 -10.01 16.96
N ASP A 278 -15.74 -10.31 15.67
CA ASP A 278 -15.75 -11.68 15.14
C ASP A 278 -14.72 -11.85 14.03
N ALA A 279 -14.40 -13.08 13.68
CA ALA A 279 -13.65 -13.37 12.47
C ALA A 279 -14.55 -13.16 11.25
N PRO A 280 -14.09 -12.39 10.24
CA PRO A 280 -14.87 -12.20 9.03
C PRO A 280 -15.27 -13.53 8.37
N ASN A 281 -16.50 -13.58 7.92
CA ASN A 281 -17.08 -14.74 7.25
C ASN A 281 -17.45 -14.40 5.79
N GLU A 282 -17.92 -15.38 5.03
CA GLU A 282 -18.25 -15.19 3.61
C GLU A 282 -19.28 -14.06 3.39
N PHE A 283 -20.24 -13.91 4.30
CA PHE A 283 -21.25 -12.85 4.20
C PHE A 283 -20.64 -11.46 4.40
N SER A 284 -19.88 -11.26 5.47
CA SER A 284 -19.28 -9.96 5.80
C SER A 284 -18.19 -9.56 4.78
N GLU A 285 -17.40 -10.51 4.31
CA GLU A 285 -16.43 -10.29 3.23
C GLU A 285 -17.11 -9.93 1.90
N ARG A 286 -18.24 -10.59 1.59
CA ARG A 286 -19.05 -10.26 0.40
C ARG A 286 -19.62 -8.85 0.48
N MET A 287 -20.13 -8.43 1.65
CA MET A 287 -20.62 -7.07 1.85
C MET A 287 -19.50 -6.05 1.63
N ALA A 288 -18.34 -6.26 2.23
CA ALA A 288 -17.19 -5.38 2.08
C ALA A 288 -16.71 -5.24 0.62
N ARG A 289 -16.66 -6.35 -0.12
CA ARG A 289 -16.34 -6.34 -1.55
C ARG A 289 -17.40 -5.61 -2.37
N ASN A 290 -18.68 -5.90 -2.12
CA ASN A 290 -19.78 -5.30 -2.88
C ASN A 290 -19.87 -3.79 -2.69
N GLN A 291 -19.45 -3.25 -1.56
CA GLN A 291 -19.36 -1.79 -1.36
C GLN A 291 -18.45 -1.14 -2.42
N GLN A 292 -17.31 -1.74 -2.73
CA GLN A 292 -16.43 -1.24 -3.77
C GLN A 292 -17.01 -1.41 -5.18
N LEU A 293 -17.66 -2.55 -5.44
CA LEU A 293 -18.28 -2.83 -6.73
C LEU A 293 -19.44 -1.88 -7.01
N LEU A 294 -20.25 -1.53 -6.00
CA LEU A 294 -21.30 -0.50 -6.13
C LEU A 294 -20.72 0.85 -6.54
N LEU A 295 -19.60 1.27 -5.92
CA LEU A 295 -18.91 2.52 -6.27
C LEU A 295 -18.33 2.49 -7.69
N LYS A 296 -17.89 1.33 -8.16
CA LYS A 296 -17.26 1.15 -9.47
C LYS A 296 -18.28 0.99 -10.57
N GLU A 297 -19.22 0.04 -10.43
CA GLU A 297 -20.11 -0.40 -11.49
C GLU A 297 -21.43 0.39 -11.56
N GLU A 298 -21.95 0.87 -10.42
CA GLU A 298 -23.21 1.61 -10.35
C GLU A 298 -23.00 3.12 -10.22
N SER A 299 -22.07 3.55 -9.35
CA SER A 299 -21.80 4.98 -9.13
C SER A 299 -20.75 5.54 -10.11
N HIS A 300 -20.04 4.70 -10.85
CA HIS A 300 -19.07 5.04 -11.88
C HIS A 300 -17.94 5.98 -11.42
N PHE A 301 -17.50 5.86 -10.16
CA PHE A 301 -16.42 6.68 -9.62
C PHE A 301 -15.05 6.36 -10.23
N ASP A 302 -14.93 5.22 -10.91
CA ASP A 302 -13.76 4.84 -11.68
C ASP A 302 -13.59 5.63 -12.99
N LYS A 303 -14.63 6.34 -13.44
CA LYS A 303 -14.63 7.10 -14.70
C LYS A 303 -14.19 8.56 -14.55
N VAL A 304 -13.95 9.01 -13.31
CA VAL A 304 -13.56 10.40 -13.04
C VAL A 304 -12.14 10.45 -12.46
N ILE A 305 -11.42 11.53 -12.75
CA ILE A 305 -10.08 11.79 -12.23
C ILE A 305 -10.13 13.11 -11.48
N ASP A 306 -9.76 13.06 -10.18
CA ASP A 306 -9.73 14.20 -9.27
C ASP A 306 -10.97 15.12 -9.36
N PRO A 307 -12.18 14.58 -9.14
CA PRO A 307 -13.42 15.36 -9.30
C PRO A 307 -13.55 16.49 -8.27
N ALA A 308 -12.72 16.48 -7.24
CA ALA A 308 -12.66 17.52 -6.21
C ALA A 308 -11.78 18.72 -6.61
N ALA A 309 -11.05 18.62 -7.72
CA ALA A 309 -10.19 19.70 -8.20
C ALA A 309 -10.98 20.98 -8.48
N GLY A 310 -10.44 22.13 -8.06
CA GLY A 310 -11.09 23.44 -8.21
C GLY A 310 -12.18 23.75 -7.18
N SER A 311 -12.55 22.81 -6.32
CA SER A 311 -13.39 23.12 -5.16
C SER A 311 -12.62 23.95 -4.16
N TYR A 312 -13.03 25.20 -3.91
CA TYR A 312 -12.37 26.09 -2.96
C TYR A 312 -12.16 25.43 -1.59
N TYR A 313 -13.15 24.68 -1.12
CA TYR A 313 -13.07 23.99 0.16
C TYR A 313 -11.98 22.91 0.17
N ILE A 314 -11.97 22.05 -0.84
CA ILE A 314 -10.99 20.94 -0.94
C ILE A 314 -9.58 21.49 -1.21
N GLU A 315 -9.43 22.51 -2.04
CA GLU A 315 -8.12 23.13 -2.28
C GLU A 315 -7.54 23.73 -1.00
N ASN A 316 -8.36 24.46 -0.23
CA ASN A 316 -7.94 25.02 1.06
C ASN A 316 -7.58 23.93 2.07
N LEU A 317 -8.37 22.85 2.17
CA LEU A 317 -8.07 21.72 3.04
C LEU A 317 -6.77 21.03 2.62
N THR A 318 -6.56 20.83 1.32
CA THR A 318 -5.33 20.21 0.77
C THR A 318 -4.09 21.01 1.20
N VAL A 319 -4.12 22.33 1.02
CA VAL A 319 -3.01 23.21 1.41
C VAL A 319 -2.80 23.21 2.93
N SER A 320 -3.88 23.28 3.71
CA SER A 320 -3.78 23.25 5.18
C SER A 320 -3.21 21.95 5.72
N ILE A 321 -3.69 20.80 5.22
CA ILE A 321 -3.16 19.47 5.60
C ILE A 321 -1.71 19.32 5.14
N ALA A 322 -1.40 19.75 3.91
CA ALA A 322 -0.05 19.69 3.38
C ALA A 322 0.94 20.46 4.25
N LYS A 323 0.56 21.68 4.67
CA LYS A 323 1.41 22.50 5.54
C LYS A 323 1.65 21.84 6.90
N GLN A 324 0.60 21.41 7.58
CA GLN A 324 0.73 20.76 8.89
C GLN A 324 1.53 19.45 8.83
N ALA A 325 1.29 18.64 7.78
CA ALA A 325 2.03 17.41 7.57
C ALA A 325 3.50 17.68 7.24
N TRP A 326 3.79 18.73 6.49
CA TRP A 326 5.15 19.15 6.16
C TRP A 326 5.90 19.66 7.37
N ASP A 327 5.27 20.51 8.18
CA ASP A 327 5.86 21.01 9.43
C ASP A 327 6.20 19.83 10.37
N LEU A 328 5.33 18.84 10.48
CA LEU A 328 5.58 17.63 11.26
C LEU A 328 6.71 16.78 10.66
N PHE A 329 6.72 16.61 9.34
CA PHE A 329 7.79 15.91 8.63
C PHE A 329 9.17 16.53 8.91
N LEU A 330 9.26 17.87 8.81
CA LEU A 330 10.51 18.58 9.11
C LEU A 330 10.93 18.40 10.57
N ALA A 331 10.00 18.46 11.51
CA ALA A 331 10.30 18.24 12.93
C ALA A 331 10.88 16.82 13.17
N VAL A 332 10.33 15.78 12.51
CA VAL A 332 10.86 14.42 12.59
C VAL A 332 12.27 14.32 11.99
N GLU A 333 12.52 15.00 10.88
CA GLU A 333 13.87 15.01 10.26
C GLU A 333 14.88 15.76 11.14
N GLU A 334 14.48 16.86 11.79
CA GLU A 334 15.33 17.60 12.74
C GLU A 334 15.68 16.77 13.98
N ASP A 335 14.78 15.91 14.44
CA ASP A 335 14.99 14.97 15.55
C ASP A 335 15.87 13.74 15.17
N GLY A 336 16.38 13.70 13.95
CA GLY A 336 17.29 12.66 13.46
C GLY A 336 16.62 11.60 12.59
N GLY A 337 15.46 11.90 12.03
CA GLY A 337 14.71 11.07 11.11
C GLY A 337 13.70 10.12 11.80
N PHE A 338 12.97 9.39 10.96
CA PHE A 338 11.89 8.54 11.44
C PHE A 338 12.38 7.39 12.35
N TYR A 339 13.52 6.79 12.02
CA TYR A 339 14.11 5.72 12.81
C TYR A 339 14.45 6.16 14.25
N ALA A 340 15.06 7.33 14.40
CA ALA A 340 15.36 7.89 15.71
C ALA A 340 14.08 8.21 16.50
N SER A 341 13.09 8.76 15.84
CA SER A 341 11.80 9.13 16.46
C SER A 341 10.97 7.93 16.92
N VAL A 342 11.11 6.77 16.26
CA VAL A 342 10.41 5.53 16.66
C VAL A 342 11.08 4.86 17.87
N LYS A 343 12.38 5.06 18.10
CA LYS A 343 13.11 4.59 19.29
C LYS A 343 12.75 5.33 20.55
#